data_c7eff6c81d4272b1f1352812b83ccbe9
#
_entry.id   c7eff6c81d4272b1f1352812b83ccbe9
#
_cell.length_a   1.000
_cell.length_b   1.000
_cell.length_c   1.000
_cell.angle_alpha   90.00
_cell.angle_beta   90.00
_cell.angle_gamma   90.00
#
_symmetry.space_group_name_H-M   'P 1'
#
loop_
_entity.id
_entity.type
_entity.pdbx_description
1 polymer ?
#
loop_
_entity_poly.entity_id
_entity_poly.type
_entity_poly.pdbx_seq_one_letter_code
_entity_poly.pdbx_strand_id
1 'polypeptide(L)'
;NSLNPDIKVFWTGDVVCSDLTPETMEWINSRIKRPAYYWWNYPVTDYIRNFILQGPVYGLDTSLTKENVCGVVSNPMEHGEASKLALYGVADYTWNIANYNPIDSWERGLQELTPKAKDAYRTFAIHSSDTENGYRRDESWETKTFRIAEWNDATAQALKTEFEKIEKVPAEMEQGCENKALLQELRPWLTEFGKLGTRGKQAIELAQIYRSGNDDSSFWNKYVQNLMSKEDRKAYEAHKSGTLKLQPFYENAMDDMAHGFLKKLLGTTPKDYKGIGSFGNSGTILTKLMLDNDTTTYYTSGIGQKEGDWIGVDLRDIRDVTEISILQGRNSVDDVDYFDHAILECSADGKTWTPLIKELNKQYVINWKGDAVKARYVRLKRLESERKNYASVRSFEVNPLHVENLGFKLESENPQQVVYAFDQNLSTFYKVSNTLTFEVPQGTKTYTLLMDKLSV
;
A
#
# COMPACT_ATOMS: atom_id res chain seq x y z
N ASN A 1 44.00 10.08 14.00
CA ASN A 1 42.92 10.70 14.73
C ASN A 1 43.47 11.92 15.48
N SER A 2 43.25 13.12 14.95
CA SER A 2 43.77 14.40 15.46
C SER A 2 42.78 15.13 16.38
N LEU A 3 41.60 14.58 16.59
CA LEU A 3 40.59 15.18 17.46
C LEU A 3 40.92 14.97 18.95
N ASN A 4 40.65 15.97 19.77
CA ASN A 4 40.73 15.84 21.23
C ASN A 4 39.91 14.63 21.69
N PRO A 5 40.46 13.76 22.57
CA PRO A 5 39.75 12.61 23.12
C PRO A 5 38.39 12.89 23.77
N ASP A 6 38.20 14.10 24.31
CA ASP A 6 36.96 14.51 24.96
C ASP A 6 35.81 14.83 23.99
N ILE A 7 36.15 15.05 22.70
CA ILE A 7 35.15 15.32 21.65
C ILE A 7 34.38 14.04 21.39
N LYS A 8 33.04 14.08 21.54
CA LYS A 8 32.15 13.00 21.17
C LYS A 8 31.90 13.02 19.66
N VAL A 9 31.95 11.84 19.05
CA VAL A 9 31.72 11.65 17.60
C VAL A 9 30.41 10.92 17.43
N PHE A 10 29.51 11.52 16.63
CA PHE A 10 28.22 10.88 16.30
C PHE A 10 28.38 9.94 15.12
N TRP A 11 27.62 8.85 15.14
CA TRP A 11 27.53 7.86 14.10
C TRP A 11 26.06 7.40 13.94
N THR A 12 25.57 7.33 12.70
CA THR A 12 24.18 6.95 12.42
C THR A 12 24.03 5.52 11.92
N GLY A 13 25.12 4.76 11.85
CA GLY A 13 25.15 3.43 11.23
C GLY A 13 25.50 3.50 9.73
N ASP A 14 25.38 2.35 9.06
CA ASP A 14 25.79 2.16 7.67
C ASP A 14 24.87 2.86 6.66
N VAL A 15 23.62 3.09 7.05
CA VAL A 15 22.60 3.83 6.30
C VAL A 15 21.92 4.85 7.21
N VAL A 16 21.12 5.75 6.64
CA VAL A 16 20.46 6.83 7.39
C VAL A 16 19.61 6.30 8.55
N CYS A 17 18.93 5.19 8.35
CA CYS A 17 18.07 4.54 9.35
C CYS A 17 18.57 3.13 9.65
N SER A 18 19.68 3.03 10.37
CA SER A 18 20.27 1.76 10.81
C SER A 18 19.81 1.34 12.18
N ASP A 19 19.84 0.03 12.44
CA ASP A 19 19.75 -0.51 13.79
C ASP A 19 21.09 -0.32 14.52
N LEU A 20 21.02 -0.19 15.84
CA LEU A 20 22.19 -0.11 16.71
C LEU A 20 22.66 -1.53 17.04
N THR A 21 23.76 -1.94 16.40
CA THR A 21 24.33 -3.28 16.54
C THR A 21 25.80 -3.25 16.96
N PRO A 22 26.36 -4.35 17.53
CA PRO A 22 27.79 -4.46 17.81
C PRO A 22 28.67 -4.20 16.59
N GLU A 23 28.27 -4.71 15.41
CA GLU A 23 29.06 -4.61 14.16
C GLU A 23 29.18 -3.15 13.70
N THR A 24 28.09 -2.40 13.69
CA THR A 24 28.14 -0.99 13.30
C THR A 24 28.97 -0.15 14.27
N MET A 25 28.89 -0.47 15.57
CA MET A 25 29.68 0.21 16.59
C MET A 25 31.17 -0.15 16.49
N GLU A 26 31.53 -1.40 16.29
CA GLU A 26 32.91 -1.82 16.08
C GLU A 26 33.51 -1.14 14.84
N TRP A 27 32.73 -1.07 13.75
CA TRP A 27 33.17 -0.42 12.51
C TRP A 27 33.61 1.02 12.76
N ILE A 28 32.83 1.84 13.44
CA ILE A 28 33.17 3.24 13.72
C ILE A 28 34.23 3.35 14.82
N ASN A 29 34.10 2.60 15.92
CA ASN A 29 34.98 2.71 17.09
C ASN A 29 36.43 2.35 16.74
N SER A 30 36.65 1.33 15.89
CA SER A 30 37.97 0.95 15.40
C SER A 30 38.66 2.11 14.62
N ARG A 31 37.89 3.00 13.98
CA ARG A 31 38.38 4.11 13.17
C ARG A 31 38.64 5.36 14.03
N ILE A 32 37.73 5.69 14.92
CA ILE A 32 37.86 6.88 15.77
C ILE A 32 38.64 6.64 17.08
N LYS A 33 38.92 5.36 17.39
CA LYS A 33 39.69 4.91 18.58
C LYS A 33 39.02 5.30 19.91
N ARG A 34 37.70 5.30 19.93
CA ARG A 34 36.86 5.58 21.12
C ARG A 34 35.43 5.11 20.84
N PRO A 35 34.59 4.92 21.91
CA PRO A 35 33.16 4.69 21.74
C PRO A 35 32.48 5.91 21.07
N ALA A 36 31.73 5.66 20.01
CA ALA A 36 30.93 6.69 19.37
C ALA A 36 29.63 6.97 20.14
N TYR A 37 29.08 8.13 19.88
CA TYR A 37 27.70 8.48 20.25
C TYR A 37 26.80 8.05 19.10
N TYR A 38 25.77 7.23 19.36
CA TYR A 38 24.86 6.76 18.32
C TYR A 38 23.74 7.77 18.10
N TRP A 39 23.66 8.33 16.89
CA TRP A 39 22.54 9.15 16.43
C TRP A 39 21.54 8.23 15.73
N TRP A 40 20.44 7.93 16.38
CA TRP A 40 19.43 7.03 15.86
C TRP A 40 18.27 7.79 15.22
N ASN A 41 18.10 7.61 13.90
CA ASN A 41 17.02 8.21 13.13
C ASN A 41 15.72 7.40 13.32
N TYR A 42 15.18 7.45 14.54
CA TYR A 42 13.92 6.85 14.93
C TYR A 42 13.37 7.62 16.16
N PRO A 43 12.06 7.93 16.20
CA PRO A 43 10.97 7.60 15.27
C PRO A 43 10.72 8.63 14.15
N VAL A 44 11.72 9.34 13.70
CA VAL A 44 11.58 10.39 12.67
C VAL A 44 10.80 9.91 11.45
N THR A 45 9.88 10.76 10.96
CA THR A 45 9.04 10.51 9.77
C THR A 45 9.07 11.66 8.78
N ASP A 46 10.13 12.46 8.75
CA ASP A 46 10.24 13.68 7.94
C ASP A 46 10.14 13.41 6.42
N TYR A 47 10.53 12.23 5.94
CA TYR A 47 10.42 11.79 4.55
C TYR A 47 9.14 10.98 4.25
N ILE A 48 8.37 10.61 5.27
CA ILE A 48 7.11 9.83 5.20
C ILE A 48 6.07 10.39 6.18
N ARG A 49 5.79 11.68 6.10
CA ARG A 49 4.95 12.45 7.05
C ARG A 49 3.51 11.95 7.19
N ASN A 50 3.08 11.11 6.26
CA ASN A 50 1.77 10.44 6.31
C ASN A 50 1.74 9.24 7.26
N PHE A 51 2.87 8.82 7.82
CA PHE A 51 2.96 7.80 8.86
C PHE A 51 3.20 8.39 10.24
N ILE A 52 2.79 7.64 11.26
CA ILE A 52 3.09 7.94 12.65
C ILE A 52 3.54 6.64 13.33
N LEU A 53 4.76 6.62 13.87
CA LEU A 53 5.37 5.41 14.41
C LEU A 53 5.07 5.27 15.89
N GLN A 54 4.29 4.27 16.26
CA GLN A 54 3.80 4.06 17.62
C GLN A 54 4.10 2.66 18.19
N GLY A 55 4.74 1.79 17.41
CA GLY A 55 5.04 0.42 17.83
C GLY A 55 6.18 0.29 18.82
N PRO A 56 6.45 -0.94 19.29
CA PRO A 56 7.59 -1.25 20.14
C PRO A 56 8.93 -0.86 19.49
N VAL A 57 9.88 -0.47 20.31
CA VAL A 57 11.17 0.04 19.85
C VAL A 57 12.16 -1.10 19.65
N TYR A 58 12.25 -1.58 18.43
CA TYR A 58 13.23 -2.60 18.00
C TYR A 58 14.51 -1.99 17.44
N GLY A 59 15.49 -2.82 17.10
CA GLY A 59 16.74 -2.39 16.49
C GLY A 59 17.75 -1.83 17.47
N LEU A 60 17.62 -2.16 18.75
CA LEU A 60 18.52 -1.78 19.83
C LEU A 60 19.10 -3.08 20.45
N ASP A 61 20.37 -3.38 20.18
CA ASP A 61 21.02 -4.61 20.62
C ASP A 61 21.34 -4.58 22.12
N THR A 62 20.93 -5.61 22.84
CA THR A 62 21.07 -5.71 24.31
C THR A 62 22.43 -6.23 24.75
N SER A 63 23.31 -6.65 23.86
CA SER A 63 24.67 -7.06 24.19
C SER A 63 25.68 -5.90 24.29
N LEU A 64 25.27 -4.70 23.86
CA LEU A 64 26.11 -3.51 23.92
C LEU A 64 26.36 -3.03 25.34
N THR A 65 27.53 -2.43 25.54
CA THR A 65 27.97 -1.87 26.82
C THR A 65 28.47 -0.44 26.62
N LYS A 66 28.79 0.24 27.71
CA LYS A 66 29.43 1.57 27.67
C LYS A 66 30.80 1.60 26.98
N GLU A 67 31.46 0.45 26.84
CA GLU A 67 32.70 0.32 26.08
C GLU A 67 32.44 0.33 24.57
N ASN A 68 31.22 0.00 24.12
CA ASN A 68 30.83 -0.02 22.72
C ASN A 68 30.19 1.29 22.28
N VAL A 69 29.33 1.86 23.11
CA VAL A 69 28.54 3.07 22.81
C VAL A 69 28.57 4.02 23.99
N CYS A 70 28.94 5.29 23.76
CA CYS A 70 29.03 6.26 24.87
C CYS A 70 27.71 7.01 25.13
N GLY A 71 26.70 6.80 24.30
CA GLY A 71 25.35 7.34 24.45
C GLY A 71 24.54 7.17 23.18
N VAL A 72 23.22 7.39 23.30
CA VAL A 72 22.26 7.32 22.20
C VAL A 72 21.47 8.63 22.14
N VAL A 73 21.32 9.17 20.95
CA VAL A 73 20.44 10.31 20.64
C VAL A 73 19.38 9.82 19.68
N SER A 74 18.13 10.04 20.00
CA SER A 74 16.98 9.73 19.14
C SER A 74 16.53 10.96 18.38
N ASN A 75 16.26 10.80 17.08
CA ASN A 75 15.64 11.81 16.23
C ASN A 75 14.12 11.57 16.20
N PRO A 76 13.31 12.41 16.86
CA PRO A 76 11.86 12.18 16.99
C PRO A 76 11.10 12.57 15.71
N MET A 77 9.79 12.23 15.67
CA MET A 77 8.86 12.80 14.71
C MET A 77 8.66 14.31 14.97
N GLU A 78 8.09 15.04 13.99
CA GLU A 78 7.65 16.43 14.17
C GLU A 78 6.49 16.56 15.20
N HIS A 79 5.82 15.44 15.50
CA HIS A 79 4.76 15.32 16.51
C HIS A 79 5.38 14.95 17.86
N GLY A 80 5.63 15.95 18.69
CA GLY A 80 6.38 15.80 19.94
C GLY A 80 5.71 14.91 20.97
N GLU A 81 4.41 15.04 21.14
CA GLU A 81 3.65 14.21 22.08
C GLU A 81 3.53 12.76 21.57
N ALA A 82 3.27 12.57 20.29
CA ALA A 82 3.21 11.23 19.67
C ALA A 82 4.57 10.53 19.67
N SER A 83 5.68 11.27 19.71
CA SER A 83 7.03 10.70 19.81
C SER A 83 7.33 10.11 21.20
N LYS A 84 6.60 10.49 22.23
CA LYS A 84 6.90 10.10 23.63
C LYS A 84 6.86 8.58 23.84
N LEU A 85 6.01 7.85 23.15
CA LEU A 85 5.95 6.39 23.28
C LEU A 85 7.25 5.73 22.81
N ALA A 86 7.76 6.14 21.65
CA ALA A 86 9.05 5.66 21.16
C ALA A 86 10.22 6.15 22.05
N LEU A 87 10.20 7.41 22.44
CA LEU A 87 11.23 7.97 23.33
C LEU A 87 11.26 7.29 24.71
N TYR A 88 10.11 6.80 25.21
CA TYR A 88 10.05 5.97 26.40
C TYR A 88 10.87 4.69 26.23
N GLY A 89 10.70 3.99 25.11
CA GLY A 89 11.47 2.79 24.80
C GLY A 89 12.97 3.06 24.67
N VAL A 90 13.38 4.16 24.04
CA VAL A 90 14.79 4.56 23.94
C VAL A 90 15.37 4.87 25.32
N ALA A 91 14.62 5.58 26.17
CA ALA A 91 15.05 5.88 27.54
C ALA A 91 15.20 4.60 28.38
N ASP A 92 14.23 3.69 28.30
CA ASP A 92 14.27 2.41 29.02
C ASP A 92 15.46 1.55 28.58
N TYR A 93 15.74 1.47 27.27
CA TYR A 93 16.93 0.81 26.74
C TYR A 93 18.23 1.43 27.30
N THR A 94 18.38 2.74 27.24
CA THR A 94 19.61 3.42 27.68
C THR A 94 19.81 3.33 29.18
N TRP A 95 18.71 3.19 29.94
CA TRP A 95 18.77 3.01 31.40
C TRP A 95 19.30 1.63 31.79
N ASN A 96 18.88 0.56 31.07
CA ASN A 96 19.27 -0.82 31.36
C ASN A 96 19.34 -1.67 30.08
N ILE A 97 20.40 -1.50 29.31
CA ILE A 97 20.60 -2.14 28.01
C ILE A 97 20.40 -3.66 28.08
N ALA A 98 21.08 -4.31 29.04
CA ALA A 98 21.12 -5.78 29.11
C ALA A 98 19.76 -6.44 29.40
N ASN A 99 18.82 -5.73 30.01
CA ASN A 99 17.50 -6.26 30.36
C ASN A 99 16.37 -5.59 29.57
N TYR A 100 16.69 -4.82 28.54
CA TYR A 100 15.69 -4.19 27.71
C TYR A 100 14.86 -5.25 26.96
N ASN A 101 13.54 -5.13 27.05
CA ASN A 101 12.58 -5.87 26.24
C ASN A 101 11.64 -4.88 25.55
N PRO A 102 11.64 -4.85 24.21
CA PRO A 102 10.86 -3.85 23.47
C PRO A 102 9.35 -3.92 23.74
N ILE A 103 8.78 -5.12 23.89
CA ILE A 103 7.34 -5.30 24.15
C ILE A 103 7.00 -4.85 25.58
N ASP A 104 7.73 -5.29 26.57
CA ASP A 104 7.48 -4.93 27.97
C ASP A 104 7.66 -3.42 28.21
N SER A 105 8.65 -2.83 27.57
CA SER A 105 8.88 -1.39 27.60
C SER A 105 7.73 -0.61 26.98
N TRP A 106 7.28 -1.05 25.81
CA TRP A 106 6.15 -0.45 25.08
C TRP A 106 4.84 -0.53 25.88
N GLU A 107 4.54 -1.69 26.48
CA GLU A 107 3.35 -1.86 27.33
C GLU A 107 3.39 -0.95 28.57
N ARG A 108 4.56 -0.75 29.18
CA ARG A 108 4.72 0.22 30.27
C ARG A 108 4.54 1.65 29.76
N GLY A 109 5.12 2.00 28.61
CA GLY A 109 4.97 3.32 28.01
C GLY A 109 3.52 3.67 27.69
N LEU A 110 2.74 2.73 27.16
CA LEU A 110 1.31 2.87 26.92
C LEU A 110 0.54 3.14 28.23
N GLN A 111 0.89 2.40 29.30
CA GLN A 111 0.27 2.57 30.62
C GLN A 111 0.58 3.94 31.23
N GLU A 112 1.81 4.43 31.10
CA GLU A 112 2.23 5.74 31.64
C GLU A 112 1.62 6.91 30.86
N LEU A 113 1.57 6.82 29.53
CA LEU A 113 1.09 7.92 28.69
C LEU A 113 -0.43 8.04 28.64
N THR A 114 -1.15 6.93 28.73
CA THR A 114 -2.62 6.89 28.56
C THR A 114 -3.27 5.86 29.48
N PRO A 115 -3.15 5.98 30.81
CA PRO A 115 -3.62 4.94 31.75
C PRO A 115 -5.11 4.59 31.62
N LYS A 116 -5.96 5.56 31.25
CA LYS A 116 -7.40 5.39 31.10
C LYS A 116 -7.83 5.01 29.66
N ALA A 117 -6.94 5.09 28.69
CA ALA A 117 -7.17 4.73 27.28
C ALA A 117 -6.13 3.74 26.76
N LYS A 118 -5.47 3.01 27.65
CA LYS A 118 -4.36 2.11 27.29
C LYS A 118 -4.73 1.14 26.18
N ASP A 119 -5.86 0.45 26.32
CA ASP A 119 -6.25 -0.61 25.37
C ASP A 119 -6.58 -0.04 23.98
N ALA A 120 -7.24 1.13 23.94
CA ALA A 120 -7.51 1.83 22.68
C ALA A 120 -6.21 2.32 22.02
N TYR A 121 -5.32 2.93 22.81
CA TYR A 121 -4.03 3.38 22.30
C TYR A 121 -3.16 2.20 21.84
N ARG A 122 -3.14 1.09 22.58
CA ARG A 122 -2.45 -0.13 22.20
C ARG A 122 -2.94 -0.67 20.85
N THR A 123 -4.26 -0.72 20.67
CA THR A 123 -4.87 -1.18 19.40
C THR A 123 -4.43 -0.29 18.23
N PHE A 124 -4.40 1.02 18.39
CA PHE A 124 -3.88 1.92 17.37
C PHE A 124 -2.38 1.75 17.15
N ALA A 125 -1.61 1.73 18.24
CA ALA A 125 -0.15 1.77 18.22
C ALA A 125 0.47 0.54 17.54
N ILE A 126 -0.09 -0.67 17.78
CA ILE A 126 0.42 -1.90 17.17
C ILE A 126 0.21 -1.94 15.65
N HIS A 127 -0.82 -1.26 15.14
CA HIS A 127 -1.10 -1.13 13.71
C HIS A 127 -0.49 0.14 13.08
N SER A 128 0.29 0.89 13.84
CA SER A 128 1.02 2.10 13.42
C SER A 128 2.51 1.97 13.74
N SER A 129 3.07 0.77 13.61
CA SER A 129 4.44 0.42 14.01
C SER A 129 5.41 0.33 12.83
N ASP A 130 4.91 0.37 11.60
CA ASP A 130 5.72 0.19 10.40
C ASP A 130 5.28 1.10 9.26
N THR A 131 6.05 1.06 8.19
CA THR A 131 5.80 1.75 6.92
C THR A 131 5.68 0.74 5.77
N GLU A 132 5.09 1.15 4.65
CA GLU A 132 4.93 0.29 3.46
C GLU A 132 6.25 -0.25 2.90
N ASN A 133 7.36 0.44 3.18
CA ASN A 133 8.68 0.06 2.70
C ASN A 133 9.47 -0.80 3.70
N GLY A 134 8.81 -1.25 4.78
CA GLY A 134 9.44 -2.08 5.80
C GLY A 134 10.53 -1.37 6.59
N TYR A 135 10.44 -0.04 6.71
CA TYR A 135 11.38 0.76 7.50
C TYR A 135 11.40 0.35 8.97
N ARG A 136 10.23 0.00 9.50
CA ARG A 136 10.05 -0.71 10.76
C ARG A 136 9.11 -1.89 10.52
N ARG A 137 9.10 -2.87 11.42
CA ARG A 137 8.28 -4.07 11.29
C ARG A 137 6.85 -3.80 11.67
N ASP A 138 5.90 -4.30 10.89
CA ASP A 138 4.52 -4.37 11.33
C ASP A 138 4.41 -5.34 12.51
N GLU A 139 4.17 -4.80 13.67
CA GLU A 139 4.07 -5.53 14.93
C GLU A 139 2.65 -6.08 15.17
N SER A 140 1.75 -5.96 14.20
CA SER A 140 0.44 -6.60 14.23
C SER A 140 0.49 -8.12 14.03
N TRP A 141 1.51 -8.80 14.62
CA TRP A 141 1.67 -10.26 14.57
C TRP A 141 0.51 -11.02 15.18
N GLU A 142 -0.24 -10.39 16.08
CA GLU A 142 -1.44 -10.94 16.70
C GLU A 142 -2.60 -11.04 15.70
N THR A 143 -2.62 -10.18 14.68
CA THR A 143 -3.71 -10.08 13.71
C THR A 143 -3.44 -10.96 12.51
N LYS A 144 -4.30 -11.94 12.28
CA LYS A 144 -4.26 -12.80 11.10
C LYS A 144 -5.20 -12.30 10.03
N THR A 145 -4.73 -12.28 8.78
CA THR A 145 -5.51 -11.98 7.59
C THR A 145 -5.61 -13.22 6.69
N PHE A 146 -6.50 -13.20 5.73
CA PHE A 146 -6.73 -14.30 4.79
C PHE A 146 -7.21 -13.77 3.43
N ARG A 147 -7.11 -14.58 2.39
CA ARG A 147 -7.74 -14.30 1.09
C ARG A 147 -9.16 -14.88 1.10
N ILE A 148 -10.10 -14.26 0.38
CA ILE A 148 -11.50 -14.73 0.34
C ILE A 148 -11.60 -16.19 -0.10
N ALA A 149 -10.74 -16.65 -1.02
CA ALA A 149 -10.67 -18.05 -1.45
C ALA A 149 -10.20 -19.03 -0.33
N GLU A 150 -9.51 -18.52 0.69
CA GLU A 150 -8.94 -19.28 1.82
C GLU A 150 -9.78 -19.08 3.09
N TRP A 151 -11.07 -18.87 2.95
CA TRP A 151 -11.97 -18.52 4.04
C TRP A 151 -11.95 -19.53 5.18
N ASN A 152 -11.79 -19.02 6.39
CA ASN A 152 -11.95 -19.76 7.64
C ASN A 152 -12.80 -18.93 8.60
N ASP A 153 -13.91 -19.50 9.08
CA ASP A 153 -14.87 -18.78 9.91
C ASP A 153 -14.27 -18.26 11.23
N ALA A 154 -13.39 -19.02 11.87
CA ALA A 154 -12.76 -18.60 13.12
C ALA A 154 -11.81 -17.41 12.88
N THR A 155 -11.01 -17.46 11.82
CA THR A 155 -10.10 -16.35 11.44
C THR A 155 -10.91 -15.12 11.01
N ALA A 156 -11.99 -15.31 10.25
CA ALA A 156 -12.87 -14.22 9.83
C ALA A 156 -13.54 -13.54 11.04
N GLN A 157 -14.01 -14.33 12.00
CA GLN A 157 -14.61 -13.78 13.22
C GLN A 157 -13.60 -13.05 14.10
N ALA A 158 -12.37 -13.59 14.24
CA ALA A 158 -11.29 -12.93 14.99
C ALA A 158 -10.91 -11.58 14.35
N LEU A 159 -10.77 -11.56 13.03
CA LEU A 159 -10.45 -10.34 12.29
C LEU A 159 -11.62 -9.33 12.33
N LYS A 160 -12.87 -9.79 12.26
CA LYS A 160 -14.04 -8.92 12.46
C LYS A 160 -14.02 -8.27 13.83
N THR A 161 -13.75 -9.04 14.89
CA THR A 161 -13.63 -8.53 16.25
C THR A 161 -12.50 -7.48 16.37
N GLU A 162 -11.38 -7.69 15.68
CA GLU A 162 -10.31 -6.69 15.64
C GLU A 162 -10.76 -5.39 14.96
N PHE A 163 -11.44 -5.49 13.81
CA PHE A 163 -12.01 -4.30 13.14
C PHE A 163 -13.07 -3.57 13.98
N GLU A 164 -13.87 -4.30 14.76
CA GLU A 164 -14.84 -3.72 15.69
C GLU A 164 -14.17 -2.96 16.85
N LYS A 165 -13.00 -3.42 17.33
CA LYS A 165 -12.17 -2.65 18.28
C LYS A 165 -11.64 -1.39 17.63
N ILE A 166 -11.04 -1.52 16.43
CA ILE A 166 -10.45 -0.43 15.67
C ILE A 166 -11.47 0.68 15.40
N GLU A 167 -12.70 0.33 15.02
CA GLU A 167 -13.80 1.27 14.80
C GLU A 167 -14.08 2.15 16.03
N LYS A 168 -13.90 1.61 17.24
CA LYS A 168 -14.16 2.30 18.51
C LYS A 168 -12.98 3.13 19.00
N VAL A 169 -11.77 2.84 18.56
CA VAL A 169 -10.54 3.49 19.06
C VAL A 169 -10.62 5.01 19.08
N PRO A 170 -11.10 5.74 18.05
CA PRO A 170 -11.15 7.19 18.08
C PRO A 170 -12.00 7.73 19.23
N ALA A 171 -13.17 7.13 19.47
CA ALA A 171 -14.08 7.55 20.55
C ALA A 171 -13.52 7.19 21.93
N GLU A 172 -12.92 6.02 22.10
CA GLU A 172 -12.32 5.58 23.36
C GLU A 172 -11.08 6.43 23.71
N MET A 173 -10.27 6.81 22.72
CA MET A 173 -9.15 7.73 22.88
C MET A 173 -9.64 9.14 23.26
N GLU A 174 -10.68 9.67 22.61
CA GLU A 174 -11.25 10.96 22.92
C GLU A 174 -11.78 11.02 24.38
N GLN A 175 -12.40 9.93 24.82
CA GLN A 175 -12.96 9.81 26.16
C GLN A 175 -11.89 9.62 27.25
N GLY A 176 -10.91 8.73 26.99
CA GLY A 176 -9.98 8.26 28.05
C GLY A 176 -8.61 8.93 28.04
N CYS A 177 -8.16 9.53 26.93
CA CYS A 177 -6.85 10.19 26.88
C CYS A 177 -6.87 11.54 27.58
N GLU A 178 -6.18 11.63 28.71
CA GLU A 178 -6.06 12.88 29.53
C GLU A 178 -5.08 13.85 28.87
N ASN A 179 -4.08 13.36 28.15
CA ASN A 179 -3.14 14.20 27.42
C ASN A 179 -3.77 14.73 26.13
N LYS A 180 -4.34 15.94 26.22
CA LYS A 180 -5.05 16.54 25.07
C LYS A 180 -4.13 16.95 23.93
N ALA A 181 -2.87 17.23 24.20
CA ALA A 181 -1.88 17.51 23.16
C ALA A 181 -1.55 16.25 22.35
N LEU A 182 -1.33 15.11 23.00
CA LEU A 182 -1.18 13.81 22.33
C LEU A 182 -2.40 13.46 21.47
N LEU A 183 -3.59 13.63 22.04
CA LEU A 183 -4.83 13.36 21.31
C LEU A 183 -4.97 14.25 20.06
N GLN A 184 -4.61 15.54 20.19
CA GLN A 184 -4.64 16.48 19.07
C GLN A 184 -3.68 16.06 17.95
N GLU A 185 -2.46 15.66 18.28
CA GLU A 185 -1.47 15.20 17.29
C GLU A 185 -1.91 13.90 16.59
N LEU A 186 -2.47 12.94 17.34
CA LEU A 186 -2.89 11.64 16.81
C LEU A 186 -4.24 11.67 16.04
N ARG A 187 -5.08 12.68 16.28
CA ARG A 187 -6.47 12.73 15.79
C ARG A 187 -6.62 12.45 14.30
N PRO A 188 -5.79 12.97 13.37
CA PRO A 188 -5.92 12.68 11.95
C PRO A 188 -5.78 11.19 11.65
N TRP A 189 -4.77 10.52 12.20
CA TRP A 189 -4.55 9.08 12.04
C TRP A 189 -5.61 8.23 12.73
N LEU A 190 -6.02 8.60 13.94
CA LEU A 190 -7.10 7.91 14.67
C LEU A 190 -8.40 7.96 13.89
N THR A 191 -8.72 9.07 13.24
CA THR A 191 -9.92 9.22 12.39
C THR A 191 -9.90 8.24 11.23
N GLU A 192 -8.81 8.17 10.46
CA GLU A 192 -8.70 7.26 9.33
C GLU A 192 -8.61 5.79 9.77
N PHE A 193 -8.00 5.53 10.91
CA PHE A 193 -7.96 4.20 11.53
C PHE A 193 -9.35 3.70 11.92
N GLY A 194 -10.18 4.54 12.54
CA GLY A 194 -11.58 4.19 12.83
C GLY A 194 -12.39 3.88 11.58
N LYS A 195 -12.22 4.68 10.51
CA LYS A 195 -12.84 4.41 9.20
C LYS A 195 -12.36 3.07 8.60
N LEU A 196 -11.06 2.73 8.75
CA LEU A 196 -10.54 1.42 8.35
C LEU A 196 -11.22 0.29 9.12
N GLY A 197 -11.46 0.46 10.42
CA GLY A 197 -12.25 -0.48 11.23
C GLY A 197 -13.63 -0.74 10.65
N THR A 198 -14.36 0.32 10.32
CA THR A 198 -15.69 0.23 9.67
C THR A 198 -15.62 -0.50 8.33
N ARG A 199 -14.71 -0.08 7.44
CA ARG A 199 -14.56 -0.70 6.11
C ARG A 199 -14.17 -2.18 6.18
N GLY A 200 -13.23 -2.53 7.06
CA GLY A 200 -12.77 -3.91 7.23
C GLY A 200 -13.86 -4.84 7.76
N LYS A 201 -14.61 -4.38 8.77
CA LYS A 201 -15.78 -5.09 9.30
C LYS A 201 -16.82 -5.34 8.22
N GLN A 202 -17.19 -4.30 7.48
CA GLN A 202 -18.15 -4.39 6.38
C GLN A 202 -17.67 -5.30 5.25
N ALA A 203 -16.36 -5.33 4.96
CA ALA A 203 -15.78 -6.24 3.96
C ALA A 203 -15.95 -7.71 4.35
N ILE A 204 -15.82 -8.04 5.64
CA ILE A 204 -16.06 -9.40 6.14
C ILE A 204 -17.55 -9.78 6.04
N GLU A 205 -18.45 -8.87 6.41
CA GLU A 205 -19.89 -9.08 6.27
C GLU A 205 -20.32 -9.25 4.80
N LEU A 206 -19.74 -8.44 3.92
CA LEU A 206 -19.94 -8.54 2.48
C LEU A 206 -19.44 -9.87 1.93
N ALA A 207 -18.28 -10.35 2.39
CA ALA A 207 -17.73 -11.65 2.00
C ALA A 207 -18.65 -12.83 2.41
N GLN A 208 -19.34 -12.73 3.53
CA GLN A 208 -20.34 -13.74 3.94
C GLN A 208 -21.53 -13.78 2.96
N ILE A 209 -22.03 -12.60 2.53
CA ILE A 209 -23.10 -12.50 1.52
C ILE A 209 -22.61 -13.05 0.17
N TYR A 210 -21.43 -12.63 -0.28
CA TYR A 210 -20.81 -13.11 -1.52
C TYR A 210 -20.69 -14.64 -1.55
N ARG A 211 -20.21 -15.25 -0.47
CA ARG A 211 -20.05 -16.70 -0.35
C ARG A 211 -21.38 -17.47 -0.30
N SER A 212 -22.44 -16.85 0.21
CA SER A 212 -23.77 -17.48 0.21
C SER A 212 -24.32 -17.64 -1.22
N GLY A 213 -23.94 -16.77 -2.14
CA GLY A 213 -24.28 -16.83 -3.56
C GLY A 213 -25.74 -16.57 -3.90
N ASN A 214 -26.58 -16.21 -2.90
CA ASN A 214 -28.03 -16.23 -3.02
C ASN A 214 -28.65 -14.85 -3.27
N ASP A 215 -27.90 -13.75 -3.13
CA ASP A 215 -28.46 -12.39 -3.20
C ASP A 215 -27.46 -11.41 -3.85
N ASP A 216 -27.48 -11.40 -5.19
CA ASP A 216 -26.60 -10.54 -5.98
C ASP A 216 -26.91 -9.05 -5.80
N SER A 217 -28.18 -8.69 -5.58
CA SER A 217 -28.58 -7.28 -5.38
C SER A 217 -28.10 -6.75 -4.03
N SER A 218 -28.26 -7.55 -2.96
CA SER A 218 -27.74 -7.18 -1.64
C SER A 218 -26.21 -7.11 -1.64
N PHE A 219 -25.54 -8.04 -2.31
CA PHE A 219 -24.10 -8.00 -2.49
C PHE A 219 -23.67 -6.68 -3.17
N TRP A 220 -24.23 -6.38 -4.34
CA TRP A 220 -23.83 -5.20 -5.10
C TRP A 220 -24.06 -3.91 -4.32
N ASN A 221 -25.22 -3.72 -3.72
CA ASN A 221 -25.53 -2.52 -2.95
C ASN A 221 -24.54 -2.30 -1.79
N LYS A 222 -24.21 -3.34 -1.05
CA LYS A 222 -23.25 -3.26 0.06
C LYS A 222 -21.82 -3.09 -0.43
N TYR A 223 -21.46 -3.73 -1.56
CA TYR A 223 -20.17 -3.57 -2.20
C TYR A 223 -19.90 -2.11 -2.55
N VAL A 224 -20.84 -1.46 -3.25
CA VAL A 224 -20.73 -0.05 -3.63
C VAL A 224 -20.64 0.87 -2.41
N GLN A 225 -21.44 0.60 -1.37
CA GLN A 225 -21.42 1.38 -0.12
C GLN A 225 -20.09 1.26 0.63
N ASN A 226 -19.37 0.14 0.48
CA ASN A 226 -18.10 -0.08 1.15
C ASN A 226 -16.87 0.32 0.30
N LEU A 227 -17.05 0.85 -0.90
CA LEU A 227 -15.97 1.39 -1.71
C LEU A 227 -15.43 2.69 -1.08
N MET A 228 -14.13 2.86 -1.12
CA MET A 228 -13.53 4.16 -0.80
C MET A 228 -13.77 5.13 -1.94
N SER A 229 -14.33 6.31 -1.63
CA SER A 229 -14.35 7.44 -2.56
C SER A 229 -12.93 7.95 -2.84
N LYS A 230 -12.76 8.80 -3.88
CA LYS A 230 -11.48 9.47 -4.14
C LYS A 230 -11.05 10.34 -2.94
N GLU A 231 -12.00 10.98 -2.28
CA GLU A 231 -11.81 11.81 -1.09
C GLU A 231 -11.37 10.95 0.12
N ASP A 232 -12.03 9.81 0.35
CA ASP A 232 -11.63 8.88 1.42
C ASP A 232 -10.24 8.31 1.17
N ARG A 233 -9.92 7.98 -0.08
CA ARG A 233 -8.59 7.53 -0.48
C ARG A 233 -7.55 8.59 -0.18
N LYS A 234 -7.79 9.83 -0.58
CA LYS A 234 -6.89 10.96 -0.33
C LYS A 234 -6.67 11.20 1.16
N ALA A 235 -7.74 11.12 1.97
CA ALA A 235 -7.65 11.27 3.41
C ALA A 235 -6.80 10.16 4.06
N TYR A 236 -7.04 8.91 3.67
CA TYR A 236 -6.25 7.77 4.14
C TYR A 236 -4.76 7.87 3.74
N GLU A 237 -4.47 8.22 2.47
CA GLU A 237 -3.09 8.40 1.99
C GLU A 237 -2.34 9.50 2.74
N ALA A 238 -3.04 10.48 3.30
CA ALA A 238 -2.45 11.54 4.11
C ALA A 238 -2.15 11.10 5.56
N HIS A 239 -2.85 10.06 6.09
CA HIS A 239 -2.72 9.64 7.50
C HIS A 239 -2.84 8.11 7.60
N LYS A 240 -1.78 7.39 7.22
CA LYS A 240 -1.76 5.93 7.09
C LYS A 240 -1.56 5.19 8.41
N SER A 241 -2.35 4.13 8.58
CA SER A 241 -2.17 3.09 9.61
C SER A 241 -2.71 1.75 9.11
N GLY A 242 -2.29 0.64 9.72
CA GLY A 242 -2.70 -0.71 9.30
C GLY A 242 -2.23 -1.10 7.90
N THR A 243 -1.13 -0.53 7.43
CA THR A 243 -0.68 -0.56 6.03
C THR A 243 -0.19 -1.93 5.56
N LEU A 244 0.33 -2.77 6.45
CA LEU A 244 0.85 -4.08 6.04
C LEU A 244 -0.18 -5.21 6.07
N LYS A 245 -1.22 -5.10 6.87
CA LYS A 245 -2.23 -6.17 7.03
C LYS A 245 -3.67 -5.72 6.84
N LEU A 246 -4.11 -4.70 7.57
CA LEU A 246 -5.53 -4.36 7.66
C LEU A 246 -6.06 -3.68 6.41
N GLN A 247 -5.39 -2.65 5.93
CA GLN A 247 -5.76 -1.98 4.68
C GLN A 247 -5.59 -2.92 3.48
N PRO A 248 -4.47 -3.67 3.32
CA PRO A 248 -4.36 -4.68 2.27
C PRO A 248 -5.41 -5.79 2.35
N PHE A 249 -5.82 -6.21 3.55
CA PHE A 249 -6.93 -7.15 3.69
C PHE A 249 -8.23 -6.59 3.08
N TYR A 250 -8.62 -5.38 3.49
CA TYR A 250 -9.80 -4.72 2.95
C TYR A 250 -9.75 -4.62 1.42
N GLU A 251 -8.65 -4.13 0.89
CA GLU A 251 -8.48 -3.92 -0.55
C GLU A 251 -8.52 -5.24 -1.33
N ASN A 252 -7.79 -6.26 -0.86
CA ASN A 252 -7.79 -7.57 -1.50
C ASN A 252 -9.16 -8.26 -1.41
N ALA A 253 -9.86 -8.12 -0.29
CA ALA A 253 -11.20 -8.71 -0.14
C ALA A 253 -12.20 -8.07 -1.12
N MET A 254 -12.19 -6.74 -1.24
CA MET A 254 -13.04 -6.02 -2.20
C MET A 254 -12.70 -6.42 -3.64
N ASP A 255 -11.41 -6.52 -3.98
CA ASP A 255 -10.94 -6.91 -5.30
C ASP A 255 -11.30 -8.37 -5.66
N ASP A 256 -11.08 -9.31 -4.74
CA ASP A 256 -11.40 -10.73 -4.95
C ASP A 256 -12.93 -10.93 -5.18
N MET A 257 -13.75 -10.25 -4.36
CA MET A 257 -15.20 -10.31 -4.49
C MET A 257 -15.71 -9.68 -5.78
N ALA A 258 -15.17 -8.52 -6.16
CA ALA A 258 -15.52 -7.85 -7.41
C ALA A 258 -15.19 -8.74 -8.62
N HIS A 259 -13.99 -9.29 -8.65
CA HIS A 259 -13.57 -10.20 -9.71
C HIS A 259 -14.50 -11.42 -9.82
N GLY A 260 -14.75 -12.09 -8.71
CA GLY A 260 -15.60 -13.28 -8.71
C GLY A 260 -17.06 -12.98 -9.05
N PHE A 261 -17.58 -11.84 -8.60
CA PHE A 261 -18.94 -11.38 -8.93
C PHE A 261 -19.08 -11.10 -10.43
N LEU A 262 -18.16 -10.36 -11.02
CA LEU A 262 -18.14 -10.13 -12.47
C LEU A 262 -17.99 -11.42 -13.27
N LYS A 263 -17.11 -12.32 -12.83
CA LYS A 263 -16.94 -13.63 -13.48
C LYS A 263 -18.25 -14.42 -13.51
N LYS A 264 -19.00 -14.39 -12.42
CA LYS A 264 -20.35 -14.99 -12.34
C LYS A 264 -21.32 -14.35 -13.33
N LEU A 265 -21.36 -13.01 -13.38
CA LEU A 265 -22.26 -12.27 -14.29
C LEU A 265 -21.94 -12.47 -15.76
N LEU A 266 -20.67 -12.45 -16.11
CA LEU A 266 -20.21 -12.53 -17.51
C LEU A 266 -20.11 -13.97 -18.03
N GLY A 267 -20.03 -14.96 -17.14
CA GLY A 267 -19.72 -16.34 -17.50
C GLY A 267 -18.29 -16.57 -18.04
N THR A 268 -17.45 -15.54 -17.99
CA THR A 268 -16.04 -15.56 -18.44
C THR A 268 -15.18 -14.75 -17.46
N THR A 269 -13.85 -14.92 -17.52
CA THR A 269 -12.93 -14.14 -16.70
C THR A 269 -12.97 -12.66 -17.12
N PRO A 270 -13.30 -11.72 -16.23
CA PRO A 270 -13.38 -10.29 -16.54
C PRO A 270 -12.01 -9.68 -16.84
N LYS A 271 -12.01 -8.47 -17.42
CA LYS A 271 -10.80 -7.71 -17.78
C LYS A 271 -10.31 -6.77 -16.65
N ASP A 272 -10.65 -7.06 -15.42
CA ASP A 272 -10.20 -6.33 -14.22
C ASP A 272 -8.76 -6.73 -13.83
N TYR A 273 -7.82 -6.29 -14.62
CA TYR A 273 -6.41 -6.64 -14.48
C TYR A 273 -5.82 -6.18 -13.15
N LYS A 274 -4.75 -6.84 -12.72
CA LYS A 274 -4.07 -6.52 -11.46
C LYS A 274 -2.66 -6.01 -11.73
N GLY A 275 -2.33 -4.87 -11.15
CA GLY A 275 -0.96 -4.36 -11.16
C GLY A 275 -0.04 -5.22 -10.30
N ILE A 276 1.12 -5.53 -10.82
CA ILE A 276 2.16 -6.36 -10.19
C ILE A 276 3.54 -5.72 -10.39
N GLY A 277 4.52 -6.11 -9.59
CA GLY A 277 5.89 -5.61 -9.74
C GLY A 277 6.85 -6.23 -8.73
N SER A 278 8.12 -5.87 -8.83
CA SER A 278 9.19 -6.33 -7.94
C SER A 278 9.28 -5.51 -6.63
N PHE A 279 8.62 -4.38 -6.55
CA PHE A 279 8.67 -3.47 -5.40
C PHE A 279 7.74 -3.92 -4.28
N GLY A 280 8.09 -3.62 -3.02
CA GLY A 280 7.33 -4.05 -1.85
C GLY A 280 5.88 -3.55 -1.80
N ASN A 281 5.59 -2.40 -2.39
CA ASN A 281 4.25 -1.84 -2.52
C ASN A 281 3.51 -2.29 -3.79
N SER A 282 4.10 -3.19 -4.59
CA SER A 282 3.45 -3.80 -5.75
C SER A 282 2.40 -4.81 -5.32
N GLY A 283 1.27 -4.84 -6.00
CA GLY A 283 0.13 -5.70 -5.64
C GLY A 283 -0.79 -5.09 -4.58
N THR A 284 -0.49 -3.89 -4.10
CA THR A 284 -1.40 -3.06 -3.31
C THR A 284 -2.35 -2.28 -4.23
N ILE A 285 -3.27 -1.53 -3.62
CA ILE A 285 -4.16 -0.66 -4.40
C ILE A 285 -3.41 0.44 -5.17
N LEU A 286 -2.18 0.78 -4.78
CA LEU A 286 -1.38 1.78 -5.49
C LEU A 286 -1.13 1.39 -6.95
N THR A 287 -1.01 0.10 -7.25
CA THR A 287 -0.85 -0.38 -8.63
C THR A 287 -2.12 -0.19 -9.47
N LYS A 288 -3.29 0.02 -8.86
CA LYS A 288 -4.51 0.38 -9.59
C LYS A 288 -4.43 1.77 -10.20
N LEU A 289 -3.59 2.66 -9.66
CA LEU A 289 -3.40 4.02 -10.20
C LEU A 289 -2.73 4.04 -11.59
N MET A 290 -2.21 2.93 -12.06
CA MET A 290 -1.76 2.78 -13.45
C MET A 290 -2.77 2.01 -14.33
N LEU A 291 -3.93 1.64 -13.77
CA LEU A 291 -4.97 0.84 -14.43
C LEU A 291 -6.36 1.49 -14.36
N ASP A 292 -6.46 2.71 -13.81
CA ASP A 292 -7.71 3.43 -13.54
C ASP A 292 -8.13 4.35 -14.68
N ASN A 293 -7.37 4.35 -15.77
CA ASN A 293 -7.56 5.20 -16.96
C ASN A 293 -7.53 6.70 -16.69
N ASP A 294 -6.95 7.11 -15.57
CA ASP A 294 -6.72 8.50 -15.19
C ASP A 294 -5.23 8.83 -15.26
N THR A 295 -4.78 9.45 -16.34
CA THR A 295 -3.36 9.79 -16.53
C THR A 295 -2.84 10.90 -15.60
N THR A 296 -3.68 11.45 -14.73
CA THR A 296 -3.29 12.38 -13.66
C THR A 296 -2.88 11.65 -12.37
N THR A 297 -3.24 10.38 -12.23
CA THR A 297 -2.79 9.47 -11.19
C THR A 297 -1.59 8.66 -11.66
N TYR A 298 -0.85 8.06 -10.76
CA TYR A 298 0.27 7.19 -11.10
C TYR A 298 0.63 6.24 -9.96
N TYR A 299 1.13 5.08 -10.32
CA TYR A 299 1.85 4.20 -9.41
C TYR A 299 3.31 4.66 -9.31
N THR A 300 3.91 4.57 -8.11
CA THR A 300 5.34 4.79 -7.89
C THR A 300 5.92 3.71 -6.98
N SER A 301 7.17 3.30 -7.26
CA SER A 301 7.86 2.26 -6.49
C SER A 301 8.10 2.62 -5.02
N GLY A 302 8.15 3.92 -4.68
CA GLY A 302 8.46 4.42 -3.34
C GLY A 302 9.90 4.19 -2.87
N ILE A 303 10.68 3.40 -3.60
CA ILE A 303 12.11 3.15 -3.38
C ILE A 303 12.87 3.26 -4.70
N GLY A 304 14.19 3.50 -4.61
CA GLY A 304 15.07 3.60 -5.76
C GLY A 304 15.12 2.29 -6.56
N GLN A 305 15.13 2.43 -7.88
CA GLN A 305 15.16 1.31 -8.81
C GLN A 305 16.58 0.72 -8.97
N LYS A 306 16.64 -0.57 -9.24
CA LYS A 306 17.87 -1.32 -9.57
C LYS A 306 17.65 -2.21 -10.78
N GLU A 307 18.73 -2.70 -11.39
CA GLU A 307 18.67 -3.65 -12.49
C GLU A 307 17.82 -4.88 -12.13
N GLY A 308 16.99 -5.30 -13.07
CA GLY A 308 16.08 -6.42 -12.89
C GLY A 308 14.74 -6.07 -12.25
N ASP A 309 14.57 -4.87 -11.69
CA ASP A 309 13.25 -4.41 -11.22
C ASP A 309 12.25 -4.32 -12.37
N TRP A 310 10.98 -4.50 -12.04
CA TRP A 310 9.94 -4.51 -13.06
C TRP A 310 8.59 -4.05 -12.51
N ILE A 311 7.76 -3.54 -13.42
CA ILE A 311 6.36 -3.15 -13.18
C ILE A 311 5.54 -3.81 -14.30
N GLY A 312 4.38 -4.35 -13.97
CA GLY A 312 3.58 -5.08 -14.96
C GLY A 312 2.13 -5.29 -14.55
N VAL A 313 1.46 -6.15 -15.32
CA VAL A 313 0.04 -6.47 -15.19
C VAL A 313 -0.18 -7.97 -15.23
N ASP A 314 -0.98 -8.51 -14.30
CA ASP A 314 -1.58 -9.84 -14.35
C ASP A 314 -2.98 -9.72 -14.98
N LEU A 315 -3.17 -10.34 -16.13
CA LEU A 315 -4.43 -10.38 -16.87
C LEU A 315 -5.45 -11.35 -16.26
N ARG A 316 -5.13 -11.98 -15.13
CA ARG A 316 -5.93 -12.97 -14.38
C ARG A 316 -6.13 -14.31 -15.09
N ASP A 317 -5.94 -14.36 -16.42
CA ASP A 317 -6.06 -15.55 -17.26
C ASP A 317 -5.12 -15.43 -18.47
N ILE A 318 -4.87 -16.54 -19.16
CA ILE A 318 -4.13 -16.53 -20.43
C ILE A 318 -5.03 -15.91 -21.50
N ARG A 319 -4.55 -14.85 -22.15
CA ARG A 319 -5.25 -14.10 -23.18
C ARG A 319 -4.38 -13.92 -24.41
N ASP A 320 -5.01 -13.64 -25.53
CA ASP A 320 -4.32 -13.13 -26.71
C ASP A 320 -4.00 -11.65 -26.48
N VAL A 321 -2.72 -11.33 -26.39
CA VAL A 321 -2.21 -9.96 -26.29
C VAL A 321 -1.81 -9.49 -27.69
N THR A 322 -2.44 -8.41 -28.15
CA THR A 322 -2.22 -7.83 -29.48
C THR A 322 -1.81 -6.37 -29.44
N GLU A 323 -2.09 -5.69 -28.31
CA GLU A 323 -1.81 -4.27 -28.17
C GLU A 323 -1.45 -3.93 -26.71
N ILE A 324 -0.45 -3.07 -26.52
CA ILE A 324 -0.03 -2.58 -25.22
C ILE A 324 0.29 -1.09 -25.35
N SER A 325 -0.19 -0.28 -24.40
CA SER A 325 0.15 1.13 -24.27
C SER A 325 0.58 1.43 -22.84
N ILE A 326 1.75 2.07 -22.68
CA ILE A 326 2.31 2.40 -21.37
C ILE A 326 2.74 3.87 -21.35
N LEU A 327 2.34 4.59 -20.29
CA LEU A 327 2.82 5.93 -19.98
C LEU A 327 3.68 5.85 -18.71
N GLN A 328 4.99 5.95 -18.88
CA GLN A 328 5.95 5.99 -17.78
C GLN A 328 6.08 7.40 -17.20
N GLY A 329 6.58 7.46 -15.95
CA GLY A 329 6.82 8.70 -15.23
C GLY A 329 5.53 9.35 -14.71
N ARG A 330 5.68 10.43 -13.96
CA ARG A 330 4.56 11.29 -13.51
C ARG A 330 4.13 12.28 -14.61
N ASN A 331 5.00 12.49 -15.59
CA ASN A 331 4.73 13.21 -16.84
C ASN A 331 5.58 12.59 -17.97
N SER A 332 5.42 13.07 -19.21
CA SER A 332 6.14 12.55 -20.39
C SER A 332 7.15 13.56 -20.96
N VAL A 333 7.64 14.49 -20.14
CA VAL A 333 8.50 15.60 -20.62
C VAL A 333 9.88 15.57 -19.95
N ASP A 334 9.91 15.60 -18.63
CA ASP A 334 11.14 15.82 -17.85
C ASP A 334 11.23 15.02 -16.55
N ASP A 335 10.32 14.10 -16.32
CA ASP A 335 10.34 13.26 -15.11
C ASP A 335 11.60 12.38 -15.07
N VAL A 336 12.11 12.17 -13.86
CA VAL A 336 13.26 11.31 -13.60
C VAL A 336 12.86 9.93 -13.09
N ASP A 337 11.59 9.76 -12.68
CA ASP A 337 11.06 8.57 -12.04
C ASP A 337 10.45 7.59 -13.05
N TYR A 338 11.29 6.99 -13.91
CA TYR A 338 10.89 5.99 -14.90
C TYR A 338 12.04 5.03 -15.22
N PHE A 339 11.77 3.91 -15.88
CA PHE A 339 12.81 3.03 -16.42
C PHE A 339 13.33 3.62 -17.72
N ASP A 340 14.49 4.22 -17.68
CA ASP A 340 15.12 4.85 -18.85
C ASP A 340 15.77 3.83 -19.80
N HIS A 341 16.08 2.63 -19.33
CA HIS A 341 16.52 1.49 -20.11
C HIS A 341 15.75 0.24 -19.69
N ALA A 342 14.96 -0.32 -20.60
CA ALA A 342 14.02 -1.38 -20.26
C ALA A 342 13.75 -2.33 -21.43
N ILE A 343 13.11 -3.45 -21.13
CA ILE A 343 12.52 -4.43 -22.05
C ILE A 343 11.04 -4.57 -21.74
N LEU A 344 10.20 -4.64 -22.79
CA LEU A 344 8.81 -5.04 -22.67
C LEU A 344 8.69 -6.51 -23.00
N GLU A 345 8.16 -7.31 -22.10
CA GLU A 345 8.06 -8.75 -22.26
C GLU A 345 6.75 -9.30 -21.69
N CYS A 346 6.32 -10.47 -22.18
CA CYS A 346 5.13 -11.15 -21.73
C CYS A 346 5.41 -12.61 -21.36
N SER A 347 4.50 -13.21 -20.58
CA SER A 347 4.61 -14.59 -20.11
C SER A 347 3.24 -15.23 -19.88
N ALA A 348 3.12 -16.52 -20.17
CA ALA A 348 1.94 -17.30 -19.84
C ALA A 348 1.98 -17.87 -18.40
N ASP A 349 3.18 -18.15 -17.86
CA ASP A 349 3.40 -18.87 -16.61
C ASP A 349 4.08 -18.02 -15.50
N GLY A 350 4.48 -16.78 -15.82
CA GLY A 350 5.22 -15.90 -14.94
C GLY A 350 6.70 -16.30 -14.74
N LYS A 351 7.17 -17.33 -15.41
CA LYS A 351 8.54 -17.86 -15.31
C LYS A 351 9.32 -17.71 -16.61
N THR A 352 8.70 -18.09 -17.72
CA THR A 352 9.28 -17.98 -19.07
C THR A 352 8.79 -16.71 -19.74
N TRP A 353 9.71 -15.82 -20.11
CA TRP A 353 9.40 -14.50 -20.64
C TRP A 353 9.80 -14.36 -22.11
N THR A 354 8.91 -13.83 -22.92
CA THR A 354 9.12 -13.56 -24.35
C THR A 354 9.18 -12.05 -24.57
N PRO A 355 10.27 -11.51 -25.12
CA PRO A 355 10.37 -10.10 -25.46
C PRO A 355 9.36 -9.70 -26.55
N LEU A 356 8.60 -8.63 -26.30
CA LEU A 356 7.77 -7.93 -27.29
C LEU A 356 8.54 -6.75 -27.89
N ILE A 357 9.25 -5.99 -27.05
CA ILE A 357 10.22 -4.97 -27.44
C ILE A 357 11.53 -5.27 -26.69
N LYS A 358 12.58 -5.59 -27.44
CA LYS A 358 13.85 -6.04 -26.83
C LYS A 358 14.63 -4.96 -26.12
N GLU A 359 14.45 -3.69 -26.53
CA GLU A 359 15.19 -2.57 -25.96
C GLU A 359 14.38 -1.29 -26.09
N LEU A 360 14.25 -0.59 -24.98
CA LEU A 360 13.59 0.71 -24.83
C LEU A 360 14.57 1.67 -24.16
N ASN A 361 14.92 2.76 -24.85
CA ASN A 361 15.85 3.77 -24.36
C ASN A 361 15.15 5.12 -24.21
N LYS A 362 15.06 5.63 -22.97
CA LYS A 362 14.51 6.94 -22.61
C LYS A 362 13.13 7.24 -23.20
N GLN A 363 12.22 6.25 -23.14
CA GLN A 363 10.87 6.39 -23.67
C GLN A 363 9.85 6.50 -22.52
N TYR A 364 9.10 7.60 -22.50
CA TYR A 364 7.96 7.80 -21.60
C TYR A 364 6.70 7.12 -22.14
N VAL A 365 6.51 7.15 -23.46
CA VAL A 365 5.35 6.58 -24.15
C VAL A 365 5.81 5.35 -24.90
N ILE A 366 5.26 4.21 -24.54
CA ILE A 366 5.59 2.91 -25.15
C ILE A 366 4.32 2.34 -25.75
N ASN A 367 4.33 2.12 -27.05
CA ASN A 367 3.24 1.47 -27.76
C ASN A 367 3.78 0.22 -28.48
N TRP A 368 3.10 -0.88 -28.29
CA TRP A 368 3.35 -2.12 -29.01
C TRP A 368 2.05 -2.64 -29.63
N LYS A 369 2.11 -3.06 -30.88
CA LYS A 369 1.03 -3.74 -31.59
C LYS A 369 1.63 -4.83 -32.47
N GLY A 370 1.06 -6.02 -32.43
CA GLY A 370 1.60 -7.17 -33.16
C GLY A 370 0.63 -8.34 -33.25
N ASP A 371 1.11 -9.45 -33.78
CA ASP A 371 0.38 -10.71 -33.81
C ASP A 371 0.03 -11.17 -32.39
N ALA A 372 -1.07 -11.89 -32.25
CA ALA A 372 -1.56 -12.36 -30.96
C ALA A 372 -0.54 -13.27 -30.25
N VAL A 373 -0.13 -12.89 -29.05
CA VAL A 373 0.74 -13.68 -28.17
C VAL A 373 -0.06 -14.15 -26.96
N LYS A 374 -0.05 -15.45 -26.69
CA LYS A 374 -0.70 -16.02 -25.51
C LYS A 374 0.08 -15.64 -24.24
N ALA A 375 -0.50 -14.80 -23.41
CA ALA A 375 0.11 -14.37 -22.17
C ALA A 375 -0.91 -14.14 -21.05
N ARG A 376 -0.49 -14.35 -19.81
CA ARG A 376 -1.19 -13.93 -18.60
C ARG A 376 -0.51 -12.70 -17.96
N TYR A 377 0.81 -12.59 -18.13
CA TYR A 377 1.59 -11.52 -17.51
C TYR A 377 2.27 -10.68 -18.59
N VAL A 378 2.23 -9.37 -18.40
CA VAL A 378 2.97 -8.40 -19.20
C VAL A 378 3.75 -7.52 -18.27
N ARG A 379 5.03 -7.27 -18.55
CA ARG A 379 5.85 -6.41 -17.71
C ARG A 379 6.84 -5.55 -18.50
N LEU A 380 7.13 -4.40 -17.95
CA LEU A 380 8.26 -3.56 -18.28
C LEU A 380 9.36 -3.86 -17.24
N LYS A 381 10.50 -4.39 -17.71
CA LYS A 381 11.62 -4.77 -16.85
C LYS A 381 12.81 -3.87 -17.11
N ARG A 382 13.38 -3.32 -16.05
CA ARG A 382 14.57 -2.49 -16.09
C ARG A 382 15.80 -3.30 -16.50
N LEU A 383 16.55 -2.78 -17.45
CA LEU A 383 17.89 -3.21 -17.83
C LEU A 383 18.94 -2.36 -17.08
N GLU A 384 20.23 -2.66 -17.29
CA GLU A 384 21.33 -1.90 -16.69
C GLU A 384 21.25 -0.41 -17.05
N SER A 385 21.39 0.45 -16.05
CA SER A 385 21.36 1.91 -16.17
C SER A 385 21.95 2.57 -14.91
N GLU A 386 22.50 3.76 -15.06
CA GLU A 386 23.00 4.60 -13.96
C GLU A 386 21.86 5.20 -13.10
N ARG A 387 20.62 5.16 -13.58
CA ARG A 387 19.48 5.76 -12.90
C ARG A 387 19.10 5.00 -11.63
N LYS A 388 18.92 5.72 -10.52
CA LYS A 388 18.57 5.17 -9.20
C LYS A 388 17.29 5.80 -8.60
N ASN A 389 16.62 6.67 -9.36
CA ASN A 389 15.37 7.32 -8.94
C ASN A 389 14.25 6.29 -8.75
N TYR A 390 13.07 6.73 -8.36
CA TYR A 390 11.90 5.85 -8.32
C TYR A 390 11.49 5.41 -9.73
N ALA A 391 10.59 4.46 -9.82
CA ALA A 391 9.92 4.08 -11.06
C ALA A 391 8.43 4.39 -10.92
N SER A 392 7.90 5.19 -11.83
CA SER A 392 6.49 5.59 -11.85
C SER A 392 5.84 5.24 -13.17
N VAL A 393 4.56 4.84 -13.13
CA VAL A 393 3.75 4.51 -14.30
C VAL A 393 2.36 5.11 -14.11
N ARG A 394 1.91 5.93 -15.07
CA ARG A 394 0.59 6.57 -15.07
C ARG A 394 -0.50 5.72 -15.74
N SER A 395 -0.09 4.93 -16.74
CA SER A 395 -1.01 4.05 -17.45
C SER A 395 -0.26 2.81 -17.95
N PHE A 396 -0.90 1.64 -17.81
CA PHE A 396 -0.41 0.39 -18.34
C PHE A 396 -1.59 -0.41 -18.91
N GLU A 397 -1.91 -0.18 -20.17
CA GLU A 397 -3.05 -0.78 -20.84
C GLU A 397 -2.62 -1.99 -21.68
N VAL A 398 -3.35 -3.08 -21.55
CA VAL A 398 -3.18 -4.30 -22.36
C VAL A 398 -4.49 -4.59 -23.06
N ASN A 399 -4.46 -4.66 -24.40
CA ASN A 399 -5.64 -4.77 -25.26
C ASN A 399 -6.69 -3.70 -24.90
N PRO A 400 -6.35 -2.38 -24.98
CA PRO A 400 -7.29 -1.32 -24.66
C PRO A 400 -8.58 -1.49 -25.48
N LEU A 401 -9.69 -1.15 -24.83
CA LEU A 401 -10.99 -1.21 -25.49
C LEU A 401 -11.20 0.06 -26.31
N HIS A 402 -11.38 -0.07 -27.60
CA HIS A 402 -11.71 1.03 -28.51
C HIS A 402 -13.20 1.03 -28.82
N VAL A 403 -13.84 2.21 -28.87
CA VAL A 403 -15.29 2.37 -29.10
C VAL A 403 -15.73 1.66 -30.39
N GLU A 404 -14.93 1.79 -31.44
CA GLU A 404 -15.17 1.15 -32.75
C GLU A 404 -15.21 -0.37 -32.70
N ASN A 405 -14.65 -0.98 -31.66
CA ASN A 405 -14.56 -2.43 -31.50
C ASN A 405 -15.66 -3.01 -30.59
N LEU A 406 -16.62 -2.18 -30.13
CA LEU A 406 -17.72 -2.64 -29.26
C LEU A 406 -18.72 -3.55 -29.99
N GLY A 407 -18.80 -3.46 -31.34
CA GLY A 407 -19.69 -4.29 -32.13
C GLY A 407 -21.17 -3.86 -32.11
N PHE A 408 -21.48 -2.71 -31.51
CA PHE A 408 -22.80 -2.10 -31.47
C PHE A 408 -22.69 -0.57 -31.52
N LYS A 409 -23.77 0.10 -31.91
CA LYS A 409 -23.79 1.56 -31.95
C LYS A 409 -24.02 2.15 -30.56
N LEU A 410 -23.36 3.25 -30.34
CA LEU A 410 -23.32 3.92 -29.06
C LEU A 410 -23.38 5.44 -29.26
N GLU A 411 -24.24 6.11 -28.50
CA GLU A 411 -24.29 7.57 -28.41
C GLU A 411 -24.01 8.01 -26.97
N SER A 412 -23.06 8.91 -26.82
CA SER A 412 -22.57 9.39 -25.54
C SER A 412 -22.05 10.81 -25.66
N GLU A 413 -22.18 11.57 -24.59
CA GLU A 413 -21.64 12.95 -24.48
C GLU A 413 -20.09 12.95 -24.45
N ASN A 414 -19.47 11.88 -24.00
CA ASN A 414 -18.02 11.72 -24.00
C ASN A 414 -17.63 10.37 -24.63
N PRO A 415 -17.50 10.31 -25.98
CA PRO A 415 -17.20 9.07 -26.69
C PRO A 415 -15.88 8.41 -26.29
N GLN A 416 -14.90 9.18 -25.82
CA GLN A 416 -13.60 8.64 -25.42
C GLN A 416 -13.62 7.91 -24.07
N GLN A 417 -14.49 8.34 -23.16
CA GLN A 417 -14.59 7.75 -21.82
C GLN A 417 -15.69 6.69 -21.70
N VAL A 418 -16.63 6.64 -22.66
CA VAL A 418 -17.75 5.71 -22.60
C VAL A 418 -17.36 4.23 -22.63
N VAL A 419 -16.15 3.92 -23.11
CA VAL A 419 -15.59 2.56 -23.06
C VAL A 419 -15.55 2.00 -21.65
N TYR A 420 -15.41 2.84 -20.62
CA TYR A 420 -15.39 2.43 -19.20
C TYR A 420 -16.74 1.88 -18.70
N ALA A 421 -17.82 2.09 -19.43
CA ALA A 421 -19.09 1.43 -19.17
C ALA A 421 -19.12 -0.03 -19.65
N PHE A 422 -18.14 -0.46 -20.48
CA PHE A 422 -18.14 -1.75 -21.18
C PHE A 422 -16.82 -2.53 -21.03
N ASP A 423 -15.84 -2.01 -20.29
CA ASP A 423 -14.50 -2.56 -20.18
C ASP A 423 -14.37 -3.78 -19.23
N GLN A 424 -15.47 -4.18 -18.59
CA GLN A 424 -15.53 -5.29 -17.64
C GLN A 424 -14.64 -5.09 -16.40
N ASN A 425 -14.40 -3.84 -16.01
CA ASN A 425 -13.57 -3.47 -14.89
C ASN A 425 -14.39 -2.66 -13.87
N LEU A 426 -14.64 -3.19 -12.68
CA LEU A 426 -15.38 -2.46 -11.63
C LEU A 426 -14.57 -1.35 -10.95
N SER A 427 -13.29 -1.22 -11.26
CA SER A 427 -12.46 -0.10 -10.77
C SER A 427 -12.60 1.15 -11.63
N THR A 428 -13.17 1.02 -12.84
CA THR A 428 -13.46 2.09 -13.78
C THR A 428 -14.97 2.26 -13.91
N PHE A 429 -15.42 3.45 -14.24
CA PHE A 429 -16.84 3.72 -14.53
C PHE A 429 -17.00 4.93 -15.45
N TYR A 430 -18.09 4.97 -16.16
CA TYR A 430 -18.50 6.10 -16.97
C TYR A 430 -19.55 6.92 -16.22
N LYS A 431 -19.28 8.22 -16.03
CA LYS A 431 -20.25 9.13 -15.43
C LYS A 431 -21.20 9.65 -16.51
N VAL A 432 -22.43 9.19 -16.46
CA VAL A 432 -23.50 9.69 -17.33
C VAL A 432 -24.00 11.02 -16.81
N SER A 433 -23.93 12.11 -17.61
CA SER A 433 -24.46 13.43 -17.24
C SER A 433 -25.94 13.56 -17.55
N ASN A 434 -26.36 13.12 -18.75
CA ASN A 434 -27.78 13.16 -19.18
C ASN A 434 -28.24 11.77 -19.67
N THR A 435 -27.70 11.31 -20.80
CA THR A 435 -28.17 10.09 -21.44
C THR A 435 -27.00 9.28 -22.01
N LEU A 436 -27.08 7.97 -21.83
CA LEU A 436 -26.25 6.98 -22.51
C LEU A 436 -27.19 6.08 -23.32
N THR A 437 -27.06 6.07 -24.64
CA THR A 437 -27.88 5.25 -25.54
C THR A 437 -26.96 4.23 -26.24
N PHE A 438 -27.38 2.97 -26.26
CA PHE A 438 -26.67 1.94 -26.97
C PHE A 438 -27.64 0.92 -27.59
N GLU A 439 -27.25 0.35 -28.71
CA GLU A 439 -28.01 -0.72 -29.35
C GLU A 439 -27.81 -2.04 -28.60
N VAL A 440 -28.90 -2.68 -28.24
CA VAL A 440 -28.85 -4.03 -27.67
C VAL A 440 -28.70 -5.03 -28.82
N PRO A 441 -27.67 -5.87 -28.86
CA PRO A 441 -27.49 -6.84 -29.92
C PRO A 441 -28.73 -7.73 -30.12
N GLN A 442 -29.04 -8.04 -31.37
CA GLN A 442 -30.20 -8.89 -31.71
C GLN A 442 -30.09 -10.26 -31.03
N GLY A 443 -31.15 -10.70 -30.41
CA GLY A 443 -31.17 -11.99 -29.68
C GLY A 443 -30.80 -11.86 -28.18
N THR A 444 -30.44 -10.69 -27.70
CA THR A 444 -30.22 -10.47 -26.27
C THR A 444 -31.51 -10.69 -25.50
N LYS A 445 -31.49 -11.62 -24.52
CA LYS A 445 -32.66 -11.93 -23.67
C LYS A 445 -32.66 -11.13 -22.37
N THR A 446 -31.48 -10.82 -21.86
CA THR A 446 -31.29 -10.08 -20.60
C THR A 446 -30.05 -9.19 -20.70
N TYR A 447 -30.04 -8.11 -19.94
CA TYR A 447 -28.86 -7.28 -19.70
C TYR A 447 -28.80 -6.91 -18.22
N THR A 448 -27.60 -6.68 -17.73
CA THR A 448 -27.36 -6.26 -16.34
C THR A 448 -26.66 -4.89 -16.37
N LEU A 449 -27.21 -3.91 -15.66
CA LEU A 449 -26.62 -2.61 -15.48
C LEU A 449 -26.11 -2.49 -14.05
N LEU A 450 -24.82 -2.23 -13.88
CA LEU A 450 -24.19 -1.97 -12.60
C LEU A 450 -24.00 -0.47 -12.44
N MET A 451 -24.58 0.11 -11.39
CA MET A 451 -24.53 1.56 -11.11
C MET A 451 -24.12 1.79 -9.66
N ASP A 452 -23.30 2.82 -9.41
CA ASP A 452 -22.89 3.23 -8.06
C ASP A 452 -23.93 4.13 -7.38
N LYS A 453 -24.62 5.00 -8.15
CA LYS A 453 -25.69 5.88 -7.67
C LYS A 453 -26.81 5.97 -8.71
N LEU A 454 -28.04 5.80 -8.26
CA LEU A 454 -29.24 6.28 -8.92
C LEU A 454 -29.57 7.65 -8.34
N SER A 455 -29.31 8.75 -9.09
CA SER A 455 -29.98 10.01 -8.81
C SER A 455 -31.29 10.00 -9.60
N VAL A 456 -32.40 9.84 -8.90
CA VAL A 456 -33.74 10.04 -9.44
C VAL A 456 -34.04 11.52 -9.39
#